data_dcfaf23c04ee26dd81193df1976a82a8
#
_entry.id   dcfaf23c04ee26dd81193df1976a82a8
#
_cell.length_a   1.000
_cell.length_b   1.000
_cell.length_c   1.000
_cell.angle_alpha   90.00
_cell.angle_beta   90.00
_cell.angle_gamma   90.00
#
_symmetry.space_group_name_H-M   'P 1'
#
loop_
_entity.id
_entity.type
_entity.pdbx_description
1 polymer ?
#
loop_
_entity_poly.entity_id
_entity_poly.type
_entity_poly.pdbx_seq_one_letter_code
_entity_poly.pdbx_strand_id
1 'polypeptide(L)'
;MKNLIITLGITGCGKSSWLKDKHPVVETDDLRIELLGNIDDITQEGFIFKTASKRLAELFDSYDTVYFGATMVDSNHRISFLQSVKDMCVYSFVIDVVVFPSDPKVSIARIKKDLKDGILRANSLQYIDQQYKQF
;
A
#
# COMPACT_ATOMS: atom_id res chain seq x y z
N MET A 1 22.16 -3.08 6.94
CA MET A 1 21.10 -2.20 7.46
C MET A 1 19.75 -2.59 6.86
N LYS A 2 18.72 -2.59 7.66
CA LYS A 2 17.36 -2.92 7.18
C LYS A 2 16.69 -1.68 6.59
N ASN A 3 15.94 -1.88 5.49
CA ASN A 3 15.25 -0.81 4.78
C ASN A 3 13.78 -1.18 4.57
N LEU A 4 12.88 -0.29 4.94
CA LEU A 4 11.47 -0.38 4.56
C LEU A 4 11.21 0.66 3.45
N ILE A 5 10.81 0.18 2.29
CA ILE A 5 10.48 1.05 1.15
C ILE A 5 8.97 1.10 1.01
N ILE A 6 8.40 2.28 1.18
CA ILE A 6 6.96 2.49 1.04
C ILE A 6 6.65 3.31 -0.19
N THR A 7 5.50 3.05 -0.80
CA THR A 7 5.02 3.81 -1.94
C THR A 7 3.90 4.75 -1.51
N LEU A 8 3.92 5.97 -2.01
CA LEU A 8 2.89 6.98 -1.79
C LEU A 8 2.28 7.43 -3.11
N GLY A 9 0.97 7.49 -3.14
CA GLY A 9 0.23 7.97 -4.31
C GLY A 9 -1.22 7.53 -4.22
N ILE A 10 -2.07 8.16 -5.01
CA ILE A 10 -3.48 7.80 -5.07
C ILE A 10 -3.67 6.47 -5.81
N THR A 11 -4.84 5.89 -5.69
CA THR A 11 -5.22 4.68 -6.42
C THR A 11 -5.03 4.89 -7.93
N GLY A 12 -4.40 3.92 -8.60
CA GLY A 12 -4.16 3.99 -10.04
C GLY A 12 -2.97 4.83 -10.48
N CYS A 13 -2.11 5.29 -9.57
CA CYS A 13 -0.94 6.10 -9.91
C CYS A 13 0.28 5.27 -10.37
N GLY A 14 0.19 3.94 -10.34
CA GLY A 14 1.28 3.05 -10.80
C GLY A 14 2.05 2.35 -9.69
N LYS A 15 1.62 2.44 -8.43
CA LYS A 15 2.29 1.79 -7.28
C LYS A 15 2.44 0.29 -7.47
N SER A 16 1.33 -0.40 -7.76
CA SER A 16 1.34 -1.86 -7.91
C SER A 16 2.17 -2.31 -9.10
N SER A 17 2.14 -1.56 -10.21
CA SER A 17 2.98 -1.85 -11.38
C SER A 17 4.46 -1.75 -11.05
N TRP A 18 4.85 -0.74 -10.27
CA TRP A 18 6.23 -0.56 -9.83
C TRP A 18 6.66 -1.67 -8.85
N LEU A 19 5.74 -2.11 -7.97
CA LEU A 19 6.03 -3.15 -6.98
C LEU A 19 6.05 -4.57 -7.57
N LYS A 20 5.54 -4.76 -8.78
CA LYS A 20 5.33 -6.08 -9.38
C LYS A 20 6.59 -6.94 -9.42
N ASP A 21 7.75 -6.36 -9.65
CA ASP A 21 9.05 -7.06 -9.71
C ASP A 21 9.86 -6.94 -8.43
N LYS A 22 9.31 -6.35 -7.37
CA LYS A 22 9.97 -6.24 -6.07
C LYS A 22 9.61 -7.42 -5.18
N HIS A 23 10.54 -7.83 -4.32
CA HIS A 23 10.34 -8.94 -3.40
C HIS A 23 11.24 -8.79 -2.17
N PRO A 24 10.74 -9.02 -0.94
CA PRO A 24 9.34 -9.29 -0.59
C PRO A 24 8.51 -8.02 -0.56
N VAL A 25 7.23 -8.15 -0.84
CA VAL A 25 6.29 -7.03 -0.84
C VAL A 25 5.03 -7.39 -0.06
N VAL A 26 4.51 -6.40 0.68
CA VAL A 26 3.19 -6.49 1.32
C VAL A 26 2.32 -5.38 0.72
N GLU A 27 1.17 -5.73 0.18
CA GLU A 27 0.19 -4.78 -0.34
C GLU A 27 -1.15 -4.98 0.37
N THR A 28 -1.79 -3.89 0.76
CA THR A 28 -3.08 -3.98 1.46
C THR A 28 -4.19 -4.56 0.58
N ASP A 29 -4.15 -4.34 -0.72
CA ASP A 29 -5.12 -4.95 -1.65
C ASP A 29 -5.01 -6.48 -1.62
N ASP A 30 -3.81 -7.02 -1.62
CA ASP A 30 -3.59 -8.46 -1.53
C ASP A 30 -4.08 -9.03 -0.19
N LEU A 31 -3.88 -8.29 0.89
CA LEU A 31 -4.37 -8.68 2.21
C LEU A 31 -5.90 -8.69 2.28
N ARG A 32 -6.57 -7.74 1.63
CA ARG A 32 -8.03 -7.73 1.57
C ARG A 32 -8.55 -8.96 0.83
N ILE A 33 -7.93 -9.34 -0.27
CA ILE A 33 -8.29 -10.55 -1.01
C ILE A 33 -8.07 -11.79 -0.14
N GLU A 34 -6.88 -11.90 0.47
CA GLU A 34 -6.50 -13.07 1.25
C GLU A 34 -7.38 -13.26 2.50
N LEU A 35 -7.61 -12.18 3.25
CA LEU A 35 -8.24 -12.24 4.57
C LEU A 35 -9.75 -12.01 4.55
N LEU A 36 -10.25 -11.23 3.59
CA LEU A 36 -11.66 -10.84 3.51
C LEU A 36 -12.35 -11.35 2.25
N GLY A 37 -11.59 -11.88 1.29
CA GLY A 37 -12.12 -12.38 0.02
C GLY A 37 -12.61 -11.31 -0.95
N ASN A 38 -12.36 -10.03 -0.67
CA ASN A 38 -12.85 -8.93 -1.48
C ASN A 38 -11.89 -7.73 -1.40
N ILE A 39 -11.31 -7.37 -2.54
CA ILE A 39 -10.36 -6.25 -2.65
C ILE A 39 -11.00 -4.90 -2.28
N ASP A 40 -12.31 -4.76 -2.42
CA ASP A 40 -13.07 -3.54 -2.13
C ASP A 40 -13.61 -3.47 -0.71
N ASP A 41 -13.39 -4.48 0.12
CA ASP A 41 -13.87 -4.49 1.49
C ASP A 41 -12.98 -3.59 2.37
N ILE A 42 -13.48 -2.39 2.68
CA ILE A 42 -12.80 -1.41 3.51
C ILE A 42 -13.35 -1.36 4.94
N THR A 43 -14.17 -2.35 5.34
CA THR A 43 -14.80 -2.36 6.68
C THR A 43 -13.84 -2.78 7.78
N GLN A 44 -12.71 -3.40 7.44
CA GLN A 44 -11.74 -3.96 8.38
C GLN A 44 -10.33 -3.37 8.19
N GLU A 45 -10.24 -2.10 7.88
CA GLU A 45 -8.95 -1.45 7.59
C GLU A 45 -7.99 -1.52 8.78
N GLY A 46 -8.47 -1.37 10.00
CA GLY A 46 -7.63 -1.51 11.19
C GLY A 46 -6.97 -2.88 11.27
N PHE A 47 -7.72 -3.94 10.99
CA PHE A 47 -7.21 -5.30 10.95
C PHE A 47 -6.22 -5.52 9.80
N ILE A 48 -6.53 -4.98 8.62
CA ILE A 48 -5.65 -5.08 7.44
C ILE A 48 -4.30 -4.41 7.70
N PHE A 49 -4.28 -3.19 8.22
CA PHE A 49 -3.03 -2.47 8.48
C PHE A 49 -2.26 -3.07 9.65
N LYS A 50 -2.92 -3.58 10.67
CA LYS A 50 -2.27 -4.31 11.77
C LYS A 50 -1.59 -5.59 11.26
N THR A 51 -2.26 -6.34 10.41
CA THR A 51 -1.70 -7.54 9.79
C THR A 51 -0.50 -7.18 8.89
N ALA A 52 -0.61 -6.10 8.12
CA ALA A 52 0.50 -5.60 7.30
C ALA A 52 1.72 -5.25 8.16
N SER A 53 1.53 -4.54 9.26
CA SER A 53 2.61 -4.19 10.21
C SER A 53 3.32 -5.42 10.73
N LYS A 54 2.56 -6.43 11.13
CA LYS A 54 3.10 -7.70 11.64
C LYS A 54 3.90 -8.44 10.58
N ARG A 55 3.36 -8.54 9.36
CA ARG A 55 4.06 -9.23 8.25
C ARG A 55 5.35 -8.51 7.86
N LEU A 56 5.35 -7.19 7.80
CA LEU A 56 6.56 -6.42 7.52
C LEU A 56 7.63 -6.68 8.57
N ALA A 57 7.26 -6.62 9.86
CA ALA A 57 8.19 -6.88 10.95
C ALA A 57 8.79 -8.30 10.87
N GLU A 58 7.97 -9.30 10.56
CA GLU A 58 8.42 -10.69 10.42
C GLU A 58 9.35 -10.88 9.22
N LEU A 59 9.09 -10.20 8.10
CA LEU A 59 9.91 -10.30 6.90
C LEU A 59 11.34 -9.80 7.14
N PHE A 60 11.54 -8.88 8.05
CA PHE A 60 12.89 -8.41 8.39
C PHE A 60 13.76 -9.49 9.05
N ASP A 61 13.20 -10.59 9.52
CA ASP A 61 13.98 -11.72 10.00
C ASP A 61 14.78 -12.40 8.86
N SER A 62 14.27 -12.34 7.65
CA SER A 62 14.84 -13.03 6.48
C SER A 62 15.37 -12.09 5.40
N TYR A 63 14.97 -10.83 5.39
CA TYR A 63 15.30 -9.87 4.34
C TYR A 63 15.80 -8.56 4.90
N ASP A 64 16.74 -7.92 4.21
CA ASP A 64 17.24 -6.59 4.59
C ASP A 64 16.38 -5.47 4.00
N THR A 65 15.73 -5.71 2.88
CA THR A 65 14.86 -4.74 2.22
C THR A 65 13.47 -5.33 2.04
N VAL A 66 12.45 -4.61 2.50
CA VAL A 66 11.04 -5.01 2.42
C VAL A 66 10.24 -3.86 1.82
N TYR A 67 9.28 -4.18 0.98
CA TYR A 67 8.45 -3.21 0.26
C TYR A 67 7.02 -3.23 0.77
N PHE A 68 6.42 -2.05 0.87
CA PHE A 68 5.01 -1.92 1.28
C PHE A 68 4.25 -1.02 0.32
N GLY A 69 3.10 -1.50 -0.16
CA GLY A 69 2.21 -0.76 -1.05
C GLY A 69 0.83 -0.57 -0.46
N ALA A 70 0.40 0.67 -0.34
CA ALA A 70 -0.95 1.04 0.06
C ALA A 70 -1.21 2.50 -0.32
N THR A 71 -2.49 2.85 -0.40
CA THR A 71 -2.89 4.26 -0.50
C THR A 71 -2.88 4.84 0.91
N MET A 72 -1.82 5.58 1.25
CA MET A 72 -1.64 6.20 2.57
C MET A 72 -1.39 7.70 2.39
N VAL A 73 -2.39 8.41 1.90
CA VAL A 73 -2.25 9.84 1.59
C VAL A 73 -2.40 10.74 2.83
N ASP A 74 -3.03 10.24 3.89
CA ASP A 74 -3.14 10.96 5.17
C ASP A 74 -1.85 10.79 5.98
N SER A 75 -1.20 11.90 6.33
CA SER A 75 0.06 11.88 7.06
C SER A 75 -0.06 11.27 8.46
N ASN A 76 -1.16 11.51 9.16
CA ASN A 76 -1.38 10.93 10.49
C ASN A 76 -1.49 9.41 10.41
N HIS A 77 -2.17 8.90 9.40
CA HIS A 77 -2.29 7.47 9.15
C HIS A 77 -0.91 6.85 8.85
N ARG A 78 -0.10 7.51 8.02
CA ARG A 78 1.27 7.05 7.72
C ARG A 78 2.12 6.95 8.97
N ILE A 79 2.10 8.00 9.80
CA ILE A 79 2.88 8.04 11.05
C ILE A 79 2.46 6.92 11.99
N SER A 80 1.15 6.73 12.19
CA SER A 80 0.62 5.67 13.05
C SER A 80 1.01 4.29 12.55
N PHE A 81 0.92 4.05 11.25
CA PHE A 81 1.30 2.77 10.66
C PHE A 81 2.78 2.48 10.82
N LEU A 82 3.65 3.45 10.52
CA LEU A 82 5.09 3.28 10.64
C LEU A 82 5.52 3.07 12.10
N GLN A 83 4.87 3.73 13.04
CA GLN A 83 5.11 3.51 14.47
C GLN A 83 4.71 2.07 14.86
N SER A 84 3.60 1.57 14.33
CA SER A 84 3.15 0.19 14.56
C SER A 84 4.19 -0.83 14.06
N VAL A 85 4.77 -0.60 12.88
CA VAL A 85 5.85 -1.47 12.36
C VAL A 85 7.06 -1.42 13.28
N LYS A 86 7.48 -0.25 13.73
CA LYS A 86 8.59 -0.08 14.66
C LYS A 86 8.36 -0.82 15.98
N ASP A 87 7.16 -0.73 16.52
CA ASP A 87 6.81 -1.36 17.79
C ASP A 87 6.85 -2.89 17.72
N MET A 88 6.55 -3.45 16.55
CA MET A 88 6.55 -4.89 16.33
C MET A 88 7.89 -5.45 15.88
N CYS A 89 8.78 -4.62 15.35
CA CYS A 89 10.03 -5.04 14.76
C CYS A 89 11.17 -4.99 15.78
N VAL A 90 11.93 -6.09 15.89
CA VAL A 90 13.10 -6.16 16.78
C VAL A 90 14.33 -5.51 16.16
N TYR A 91 14.30 -5.20 14.88
CA TYR A 91 15.41 -4.58 14.16
C TYR A 91 15.20 -3.08 13.99
N SER A 92 16.28 -2.33 13.98
CA SER A 92 16.25 -0.95 13.50
C SER A 92 16.22 -0.94 11.98
N PHE A 93 15.44 -0.05 11.39
CA PHE A 93 15.38 0.09 9.94
C PHE A 93 15.24 1.56 9.54
N VAL A 94 15.65 1.88 8.31
CA VAL A 94 15.40 3.18 7.69
C VAL A 94 14.19 3.07 6.75
N ILE A 95 13.52 4.18 6.57
CA ILE A 95 12.31 4.25 5.74
C ILE A 95 12.65 5.09 4.51
N ASP A 96 12.46 4.50 3.32
CA ASP A 96 12.55 5.19 2.05
C ASP A 96 11.17 5.30 1.44
N VAL A 97 10.86 6.47 0.90
CA VAL A 97 9.55 6.75 0.33
C VAL A 97 9.69 6.98 -1.17
N VAL A 98 8.93 6.21 -1.95
CA VAL A 98 8.80 6.41 -3.39
C VAL A 98 7.47 7.10 -3.64
N VAL A 99 7.53 8.36 -4.08
CA VAL A 99 6.33 9.16 -4.34
C VAL A 99 5.97 9.08 -5.81
N PHE A 100 4.73 8.71 -6.09
CA PHE A 100 4.21 8.69 -7.45
C PHE A 100 3.45 9.99 -7.71
N PRO A 101 3.83 10.78 -8.72
CA PRO A 101 3.08 11.96 -9.09
C PRO A 101 1.63 11.56 -9.40
N SER A 102 0.68 12.29 -8.84
CA SER A 102 -0.72 11.90 -8.88
C SER A 102 -1.53 12.90 -9.69
N ASP A 103 -2.11 12.43 -10.80
CA ASP A 103 -3.12 13.15 -11.57
C ASP A 103 -4.40 12.30 -11.52
N PRO A 104 -5.50 12.81 -10.90
CA PRO A 104 -6.73 12.04 -10.79
C PRO A 104 -7.27 11.54 -12.14
N LYS A 105 -7.12 12.33 -13.20
CA LYS A 105 -7.59 11.95 -14.54
C LYS A 105 -6.83 10.76 -15.09
N VAL A 106 -5.51 10.73 -14.92
CA VAL A 106 -4.66 9.62 -15.35
C VAL A 106 -4.98 8.37 -14.53
N SER A 107 -5.14 8.51 -13.21
CA SER A 107 -5.48 7.39 -12.34
C SER A 107 -6.84 6.79 -12.67
N ILE A 108 -7.84 7.62 -12.94
CA ILE A 108 -9.17 7.16 -13.36
C ILE A 108 -9.09 6.39 -14.68
N ALA A 109 -8.34 6.91 -15.64
CA ALA A 109 -8.17 6.26 -16.95
C ALA A 109 -7.50 4.89 -16.80
N ARG A 110 -6.47 4.78 -15.97
CA ARG A 110 -5.78 3.50 -15.71
C ARG A 110 -6.69 2.47 -15.06
N ILE A 111 -7.47 2.87 -14.06
CA ILE A 111 -8.40 1.96 -13.37
C ILE A 111 -9.47 1.48 -14.34
N LYS A 112 -10.05 2.37 -15.13
CA LYS A 112 -11.07 1.99 -16.13
C LYS A 112 -10.52 1.02 -17.16
N LYS A 113 -9.28 1.25 -17.63
CA LYS A 113 -8.62 0.35 -18.57
C LYS A 113 -8.40 -1.03 -17.95
N ASP A 114 -7.89 -1.09 -16.73
CA ASP A 114 -7.62 -2.34 -16.04
C ASP A 114 -8.91 -3.15 -15.83
N LEU A 115 -10.00 -2.50 -15.43
CA LEU A 115 -11.29 -3.17 -15.27
C LEU A 115 -11.82 -3.71 -16.60
N LYS A 116 -11.65 -2.95 -17.70
CA LYS A 116 -12.05 -3.38 -19.03
C LYS A 116 -11.25 -4.60 -19.50
N ASP A 117 -9.96 -4.64 -19.16
CA ASP A 117 -9.06 -5.74 -19.54
C ASP A 117 -9.16 -6.95 -18.60
N GLY A 118 -10.07 -6.91 -17.61
CA GLY A 118 -10.29 -7.98 -16.65
C GLY A 118 -9.24 -8.07 -15.55
N ILE A 119 -8.43 -7.04 -15.37
CA ILE A 119 -7.43 -6.99 -14.30
C ILE A 119 -8.12 -6.66 -12.98
N LEU A 120 -7.91 -7.51 -11.96
CA LEU A 120 -8.48 -7.28 -10.63
C LEU A 120 -7.83 -6.06 -9.97
N ARG A 121 -8.67 -5.11 -9.57
CA ARG A 121 -8.24 -3.87 -8.95
C ARG A 121 -9.35 -3.32 -8.05
N ALA A 122 -8.98 -2.70 -6.94
CA ALA A 122 -9.95 -2.06 -6.05
C ALA A 122 -10.77 -1.00 -6.81
N ASN A 123 -12.08 -1.01 -6.61
CA ASN A 123 -12.98 -0.04 -7.22
C ASN A 123 -13.01 1.24 -6.38
N SER A 124 -11.99 2.07 -6.54
CA SER A 124 -11.80 3.29 -5.76
C SER A 124 -12.06 4.57 -6.54
N LEU A 125 -12.72 4.48 -7.71
CA LEU A 125 -12.98 5.64 -8.55
C LEU A 125 -13.66 6.78 -7.79
N GLN A 126 -14.62 6.44 -6.94
CA GLN A 126 -15.38 7.40 -6.15
C GLN A 126 -14.56 8.13 -5.09
N TYR A 127 -13.39 7.59 -4.72
CA TYR A 127 -12.53 8.15 -3.66
C TYR A 127 -11.31 8.89 -4.20
N ILE A 128 -11.04 8.85 -5.50
CA ILE A 128 -9.80 9.39 -6.07
C ILE A 128 -9.64 10.89 -5.79
N ASP A 129 -10.70 11.67 -5.97
CA ASP A 129 -10.63 13.11 -5.71
C ASP A 129 -10.34 13.41 -4.25
N GLN A 130 -10.96 12.65 -3.34
CA GLN A 130 -10.69 12.79 -1.91
C GLN A 130 -9.25 12.42 -1.57
N GLN A 131 -8.74 11.32 -2.12
CA GLN A 131 -7.35 10.89 -1.94
C GLN A 131 -6.38 11.96 -2.45
N TYR A 132 -6.66 12.54 -3.61
CA TYR A 132 -5.83 13.58 -4.20
C TYR A 132 -5.76 14.83 -3.32
N LYS A 133 -6.87 15.24 -2.72
CA LYS A 133 -6.91 16.38 -1.80
C LYS A 133 -6.13 16.14 -0.51
N GLN A 134 -6.07 14.89 -0.04
CA GLN A 134 -5.32 14.51 1.15
C GLN A 134 -3.81 14.40 0.88
N PHE A 135 -3.46 14.08 -0.35
CA PHE A 135 -2.07 13.88 -0.76
C PHE A 135 -1.28 15.18 -0.76
#